data_e2b2454c80b5190e26f276e37c25ece0
#
_entry.id   e2b2454c80b5190e26f276e37c25ece0
#
_cell.length_a   1.000
_cell.length_b   1.000
_cell.length_c   1.000
_cell.angle_alpha   90.00
_cell.angle_beta   90.00
_cell.angle_gamma   90.00
#
_symmetry.space_group_name_H-M   'P 1'
#
loop_
_entity.id
_entity.type
_entity.pdbx_description
1 polymer ?
#
loop_
_entity_poly.entity_id
_entity_poly.type
_entity_poly.pdbx_seq_one_letter_code
_entity_poly.pdbx_strand_id
1 'polypeptide(L)'
;QEILKERLPQASVILEYRKSETLVPYTNKHVYEQPFYKMIDLLWHDIDLRNDKIDVNENSYIFNIPYFNEEVIREAINNAVAHRDYRRSSEIVIKQYPQKMIIINTGGFPLGVTIDNLLRVPSTPRNRLLADVLAKTGVVERSGQGIDKIYKNTLLEGKDEPDYSHSDPFRVELHLSAVIKDKAFAVFLESEQRDLADEDRLSVFEVIGLNHIRMNK
;
A
#
# COMPACT_ATOMS: atom_id res chain seq x y z
N GLN A 1 4.84 -2.78 -26.10
CA GLN A 1 5.87 -2.30 -25.17
C GLN A 1 6.70 -1.18 -25.79
N GLU A 2 7.20 -1.33 -27.03
CA GLU A 2 7.97 -0.29 -27.75
C GLU A 2 7.19 1.02 -27.90
N ILE A 3 5.92 0.96 -28.33
CA ILE A 3 5.05 2.16 -28.48
C ILE A 3 4.86 2.89 -27.14
N LEU A 4 4.77 2.17 -26.03
CA LEU A 4 4.62 2.78 -24.71
C LEU A 4 5.92 3.50 -24.30
N LYS A 5 7.07 2.88 -24.52
CA LYS A 5 8.39 3.47 -24.26
C LYS A 5 8.66 4.72 -25.09
N GLU A 6 8.21 4.70 -26.36
CA GLU A 6 8.36 5.85 -27.25
C GLU A 6 7.50 7.04 -26.83
N ARG A 7 6.23 6.80 -26.44
CA ARG A 7 5.26 7.85 -26.13
C ARG A 7 5.25 8.27 -24.65
N LEU A 8 5.56 7.33 -23.76
CA LEU A 8 5.54 7.53 -22.30
C LEU A 8 6.74 6.81 -21.67
N PRO A 9 7.99 7.23 -21.95
CA PRO A 9 9.20 6.56 -21.45
C PRO A 9 9.26 6.52 -19.93
N GLN A 10 8.61 7.45 -19.27
CA GLN A 10 8.51 7.53 -17.81
C GLN A 10 7.42 6.60 -17.22
N ALA A 11 6.61 5.91 -18.03
CA ALA A 11 5.55 5.00 -17.53
C ALA A 11 6.17 3.69 -17.01
N SER A 12 7.04 3.80 -16.02
CA SER A 12 7.74 2.73 -15.33
C SER A 12 7.57 2.81 -13.83
N VAL A 13 7.87 1.71 -13.14
CA VAL A 13 7.96 1.65 -11.69
C VAL A 13 9.38 1.27 -11.31
N ILE A 14 9.94 1.99 -10.35
CA ILE A 14 11.26 1.74 -9.80
C ILE A 14 11.10 1.11 -8.42
N LEU A 15 11.73 -0.03 -8.20
CA LEU A 15 11.89 -0.63 -6.88
C LEU A 15 13.35 -0.46 -6.43
N GLU A 16 13.55 0.23 -5.31
CA GLU A 16 14.84 0.38 -4.66
C GLU A 16 14.82 -0.36 -3.32
N TYR A 17 15.75 -1.29 -3.14
CA TYR A 17 16.02 -1.83 -1.82
C TYR A 17 17.13 -1.04 -1.14
N ARG A 18 16.88 -0.60 0.10
CA ARG A 18 17.78 0.23 0.91
C ARG A 18 17.95 -0.38 2.30
N LYS A 19 19.20 -0.51 2.76
CA LYS A 19 19.50 -1.05 4.10
C LYS A 19 19.14 -0.09 5.24
N SER A 20 19.11 1.21 4.98
CA SER A 20 18.85 2.25 5.97
C SER A 20 18.34 3.52 5.28
N GLU A 21 17.56 4.33 5.99
CA GLU A 21 17.10 5.65 5.55
C GLU A 21 18.24 6.68 5.49
N THR A 22 19.28 6.49 6.32
CA THR A 22 20.43 7.40 6.41
C THR A 22 21.46 7.17 5.32
N LEU A 23 21.45 6.00 4.68
CA LEU A 23 22.39 5.68 3.61
C LEU A 23 21.81 6.13 2.26
N VAL A 24 22.48 7.05 1.60
CA VAL A 24 22.08 7.58 0.28
C VAL A 24 22.03 6.50 -0.81
N PRO A 25 23.04 5.60 -0.95
CA PRO A 25 23.01 4.60 -2.01
C PRO A 25 21.97 3.50 -1.73
N TYR A 26 21.22 3.12 -2.76
CA TYR A 26 20.44 1.88 -2.75
C TYR A 26 21.36 0.66 -2.87
N THR A 27 20.94 -0.45 -2.27
CA THR A 27 21.67 -1.72 -2.39
C THR A 27 21.33 -2.43 -3.70
N ASN A 28 20.07 -2.29 -4.13
CA ASN A 28 19.58 -2.84 -5.39
C ASN A 28 18.51 -1.91 -5.98
N LYS A 29 18.43 -1.85 -7.31
CA LYS A 29 17.45 -1.06 -8.05
C LYS A 29 16.99 -1.83 -9.26
N HIS A 30 15.67 -2.02 -9.38
CA HIS A 30 15.02 -2.60 -10.55
C HIS A 30 14.08 -1.57 -11.17
N VAL A 31 14.02 -1.56 -12.50
CA VAL A 31 13.11 -0.71 -13.29
C VAL A 31 12.16 -1.63 -14.05
N TYR A 32 10.87 -1.48 -13.79
CA TYR A 32 9.81 -2.27 -14.41
C TYR A 32 9.13 -1.44 -15.48
N GLU A 33 9.21 -1.91 -16.72
CA GLU A 33 8.67 -1.26 -17.91
C GLU A 33 7.64 -2.14 -18.66
N GLN A 34 7.30 -3.29 -18.08
CA GLN A 34 6.33 -4.23 -18.64
C GLN A 34 4.91 -3.67 -18.54
N PRO A 35 3.95 -4.20 -19.32
CA PRO A 35 2.53 -3.92 -19.11
C PRO A 35 2.12 -4.19 -17.66
N PHE A 36 1.35 -3.28 -17.07
CA PHE A 36 1.08 -3.25 -15.64
C PHE A 36 0.54 -4.58 -15.09
N TYR A 37 -0.36 -5.25 -15.81
CA TYR A 37 -0.93 -6.54 -15.39
C TYR A 37 0.11 -7.67 -15.23
N LYS A 38 1.29 -7.56 -15.89
CA LYS A 38 2.43 -8.47 -15.69
C LYS A 38 3.42 -7.93 -14.66
N MET A 39 3.51 -6.62 -14.56
CA MET A 39 4.46 -5.94 -13.69
C MET A 39 4.11 -6.11 -12.22
N ILE A 40 2.82 -6.12 -11.86
CA ILE A 40 2.40 -6.18 -10.45
C ILE A 40 2.86 -7.47 -9.77
N ASP A 41 2.81 -8.60 -10.46
CA ASP A 41 3.25 -9.88 -9.91
C ASP A 41 4.77 -9.95 -9.78
N LEU A 42 5.51 -9.39 -10.75
CA LEU A 42 6.97 -9.30 -10.68
C LEU A 42 7.43 -8.37 -9.55
N LEU A 43 6.76 -7.23 -9.39
CA LEU A 43 7.02 -6.30 -8.29
C LEU A 43 6.79 -6.95 -6.93
N TRP A 44 5.64 -7.62 -6.78
CA TRP A 44 5.36 -8.33 -5.53
C TRP A 44 6.40 -9.42 -5.26
N HIS A 45 6.72 -10.24 -6.26
CA HIS A 45 7.74 -11.27 -6.12
C HIS A 45 9.07 -10.69 -5.61
N ASP A 46 9.55 -9.60 -6.19
CA ASP A 46 10.83 -8.99 -5.81
C ASP A 46 10.78 -8.32 -4.43
N ILE A 47 9.63 -7.76 -4.05
CA ILE A 47 9.38 -7.24 -2.70
C ILE A 47 9.38 -8.38 -1.67
N ASP A 48 8.70 -9.48 -1.98
CA ASP A 48 8.52 -10.62 -1.09
C ASP A 48 9.83 -11.39 -0.83
N LEU A 49 10.79 -11.35 -1.75
CA LEU A 49 12.13 -11.90 -1.52
C LEU A 49 12.85 -11.31 -0.28
N ARG A 50 12.40 -10.16 0.21
CA ARG A 50 12.95 -9.46 1.38
C ARG A 50 11.86 -9.08 2.39
N ASN A 51 10.80 -9.86 2.39
CA ASN A 51 9.63 -9.65 3.23
C ASN A 51 9.64 -10.68 4.36
N ASP A 52 10.32 -10.35 5.45
CA ASP A 52 10.35 -11.21 6.63
C ASP A 52 8.97 -11.30 7.30
N LYS A 53 8.83 -12.25 8.20
CA LYS A 53 7.62 -12.49 8.99
C LYS A 53 7.94 -12.41 10.48
N ILE A 54 7.00 -11.88 11.23
CA ILE A 54 7.06 -11.84 12.68
C ILE A 54 6.18 -12.96 13.23
N ASP A 55 6.78 -13.87 13.98
CA ASP A 55 6.03 -14.90 14.69
C ASP A 55 5.30 -14.26 15.87
N VAL A 56 4.00 -14.41 15.88
CA VAL A 56 3.14 -14.06 17.00
C VAL A 56 2.74 -15.35 17.71
N ASN A 57 3.17 -15.46 18.95
CA ASN A 57 2.93 -16.63 19.79
C ASN A 57 2.38 -16.13 21.13
N GLU A 58 1.07 -15.99 21.20
CA GLU A 58 0.36 -15.46 22.36
C GLU A 58 -0.78 -16.40 22.76
N ASN A 59 -0.70 -16.92 23.97
CA ASN A 59 -1.66 -17.89 24.51
C ASN A 59 -1.80 -19.13 23.60
N SER A 60 -2.97 -19.35 23.01
CA SER A 60 -3.26 -20.45 22.07
C SER A 60 -3.16 -20.02 20.60
N TYR A 61 -2.75 -18.79 20.33
CA TYR A 61 -2.66 -18.25 18.98
C TYR A 61 -1.22 -18.30 18.48
N ILE A 62 -1.02 -18.99 17.36
CA ILE A 62 0.26 -19.05 16.64
C ILE A 62 -0.04 -18.66 15.19
N PHE A 63 0.46 -17.52 14.77
CA PHE A 63 0.36 -17.04 13.39
C PHE A 63 1.51 -16.10 13.04
N ASN A 64 1.73 -15.90 11.76
CA ASN A 64 2.81 -15.06 11.26
C ASN A 64 2.25 -13.80 10.64
N ILE A 65 2.79 -12.65 11.01
CA ILE A 65 2.48 -11.37 10.39
C ILE A 65 3.64 -11.00 9.47
N PRO A 66 3.41 -10.83 8.16
CA PRO A 66 4.46 -10.41 7.24
C PRO A 66 4.85 -8.96 7.53
N TYR A 67 6.11 -8.58 7.25
CA TYR A 67 6.53 -7.18 7.32
C TYR A 67 5.67 -6.30 6.43
N PHE A 68 5.39 -6.76 5.22
CA PHE A 68 4.53 -6.07 4.25
C PHE A 68 3.44 -7.03 3.78
N ASN A 69 2.19 -6.66 4.02
CA ASN A 69 1.02 -7.42 3.60
C ASN A 69 0.84 -7.31 2.08
N GLU A 70 0.65 -8.44 1.39
CA GLU A 70 0.53 -8.50 -0.06
C GLU A 70 -0.62 -7.65 -0.59
N GLU A 71 -1.81 -7.75 0.02
CA GLU A 71 -2.99 -6.99 -0.41
C GLU A 71 -2.76 -5.48 -0.26
N VAL A 72 -2.16 -5.06 0.87
CA VAL A 72 -1.82 -3.65 1.12
C VAL A 72 -0.86 -3.12 0.05
N ILE A 73 0.20 -3.88 -0.24
CA ILE A 73 1.21 -3.44 -1.22
C ILE A 73 0.65 -3.42 -2.63
N ARG A 74 -0.08 -4.47 -3.04
CA ARG A 74 -0.74 -4.52 -4.36
C ARG A 74 -1.70 -3.35 -4.53
N GLU A 75 -2.52 -3.07 -3.54
CA GLU A 75 -3.48 -1.97 -3.57
C GLU A 75 -2.78 -0.60 -3.62
N ALA A 76 -1.72 -0.40 -2.85
CA ALA A 76 -0.94 0.83 -2.86
C ALA A 76 -0.28 1.09 -4.24
N ILE A 77 0.24 0.04 -4.88
CA ILE A 77 0.83 0.13 -6.23
C ILE A 77 -0.27 0.41 -7.27
N ASN A 78 -1.41 -0.26 -7.17
CA ASN A 78 -2.57 -0.05 -8.04
C ASN A 78 -3.05 1.41 -7.98
N ASN A 79 -3.17 1.94 -6.76
CA ASN A 79 -3.54 3.34 -6.53
C ASN A 79 -2.49 4.29 -7.12
N ALA A 80 -1.21 4.01 -6.94
CA ALA A 80 -0.14 4.81 -7.53
C ALA A 80 -0.26 4.85 -9.07
N VAL A 81 -0.51 3.72 -9.73
CA VAL A 81 -0.68 3.64 -11.19
C VAL A 81 -1.95 4.35 -11.67
N ALA A 82 -3.09 4.13 -11.00
CA ALA A 82 -4.38 4.72 -11.38
C ALA A 82 -4.41 6.25 -11.18
N HIS A 83 -3.68 6.76 -10.19
CA HIS A 83 -3.69 8.19 -9.83
C HIS A 83 -2.47 8.98 -10.30
N ARG A 84 -1.46 8.33 -10.92
CA ARG A 84 -0.28 9.01 -11.44
C ARG A 84 -0.62 10.11 -12.45
N ASP A 85 0.10 11.22 -12.40
CA ASP A 85 0.07 12.22 -13.47
C ASP A 85 1.07 11.85 -14.59
N TYR A 86 0.59 11.16 -15.61
CA TYR A 86 1.40 10.69 -16.76
C TYR A 86 1.94 11.82 -17.65
N ARG A 87 1.54 13.08 -17.43
CA ARG A 87 2.13 14.25 -18.12
C ARG A 87 3.47 14.66 -17.51
N ARG A 88 3.80 14.15 -16.33
CA ARG A 88 5.07 14.40 -15.64
C ARG A 88 6.09 13.33 -15.97
N SER A 89 7.36 13.71 -16.03
CA SER A 89 8.46 12.83 -16.42
C SER A 89 9.02 11.94 -15.29
N SER A 90 8.47 12.01 -14.07
CA SER A 90 8.96 11.20 -12.94
C SER A 90 8.23 9.87 -12.86
N GLU A 91 8.92 8.80 -12.55
CA GLU A 91 8.40 7.45 -12.36
C GLU A 91 7.66 7.27 -11.02
N ILE A 92 6.96 6.16 -10.85
CA ILE A 92 6.57 5.68 -9.53
C ILE A 92 7.80 5.07 -8.88
N VAL A 93 8.12 5.46 -7.65
CA VAL A 93 9.29 4.96 -6.92
C VAL A 93 8.84 4.25 -5.65
N ILE A 94 9.24 2.99 -5.52
CA ILE A 94 9.03 2.19 -4.31
C ILE A 94 10.38 2.02 -3.64
N LYS A 95 10.49 2.47 -2.39
CA LYS A 95 11.69 2.28 -1.56
C LYS A 95 11.38 1.28 -0.46
N GLN A 96 11.97 0.11 -0.54
CA GLN A 96 11.85 -0.93 0.48
C GLN A 96 13.05 -0.86 1.41
N TYR A 97 12.78 -0.68 2.69
CA TYR A 97 13.70 -0.82 3.81
C TYR A 97 13.37 -2.08 4.62
N PRO A 98 14.23 -2.53 5.54
CA PRO A 98 13.94 -3.71 6.35
C PRO A 98 12.60 -3.65 7.11
N GLN A 99 12.23 -2.47 7.63
CA GLN A 99 11.02 -2.31 8.44
C GLN A 99 10.12 -1.15 7.98
N LYS A 100 10.31 -0.67 6.77
CA LYS A 100 9.52 0.43 6.22
C LYS A 100 9.45 0.33 4.70
N MET A 101 8.32 0.70 4.14
CA MET A 101 8.17 0.90 2.70
C MET A 101 7.65 2.30 2.43
N ILE A 102 8.20 2.93 1.39
CA ILE A 102 7.76 4.24 0.92
C ILE A 102 7.37 4.10 -0.54
N ILE A 103 6.14 4.48 -0.89
CA ILE A 103 5.65 4.50 -2.26
C ILE A 103 5.41 5.95 -2.66
N ILE A 104 6.14 6.41 -3.66
CA ILE A 104 6.12 7.80 -4.15
C ILE A 104 5.47 7.83 -5.53
N ASN A 105 4.41 8.59 -5.64
CA ASN A 105 3.67 8.77 -6.89
C ASN A 105 3.64 10.23 -7.30
N THR A 106 3.90 10.49 -8.58
CA THR A 106 3.88 11.84 -9.15
C THR A 106 2.46 12.33 -9.41
N GLY A 107 2.20 13.58 -9.04
CA GLY A 107 0.88 14.21 -9.02
C GLY A 107 0.27 14.10 -7.62
N GLY A 108 -0.06 15.25 -7.00
CA GLY A 108 -0.68 15.30 -5.68
C GLY A 108 -2.08 14.65 -5.66
N PHE A 109 -2.75 14.71 -4.54
CA PHE A 109 -4.13 14.23 -4.43
C PHE A 109 -5.05 14.91 -5.46
N PRO A 110 -6.11 14.22 -5.94
CA PRO A 110 -7.14 14.86 -6.76
C PRO A 110 -7.77 16.07 -6.06
N LEU A 111 -8.33 16.99 -6.83
CA LEU A 111 -8.98 18.17 -6.29
C LEU A 111 -10.10 17.78 -5.30
N GLY A 112 -10.08 18.36 -4.11
CA GLY A 112 -11.04 18.08 -3.04
C GLY A 112 -10.68 16.87 -2.17
N VAL A 113 -9.63 16.12 -2.50
CA VAL A 113 -9.10 15.04 -1.67
C VAL A 113 -7.98 15.58 -0.79
N THR A 114 -8.08 15.32 0.50
CA THR A 114 -7.07 15.65 1.52
C THR A 114 -6.80 14.42 2.38
N ILE A 115 -5.73 14.45 3.16
CA ILE A 115 -5.43 13.36 4.10
C ILE A 115 -6.60 13.14 5.07
N ASP A 116 -7.21 14.21 5.56
CA ASP A 116 -8.31 14.15 6.55
C ASP A 116 -9.61 13.55 6.00
N ASN A 117 -9.81 13.60 4.68
CA ASN A 117 -11.04 13.08 4.06
C ASN A 117 -10.81 11.84 3.18
N LEU A 118 -9.60 11.33 3.15
CA LEU A 118 -9.17 10.26 2.24
C LEU A 118 -10.05 9.00 2.31
N LEU A 119 -10.53 8.63 3.51
CA LEU A 119 -11.43 7.50 3.75
C LEU A 119 -12.92 7.80 3.52
N ARG A 120 -13.27 9.06 3.26
CA ARG A 120 -14.69 9.50 3.16
C ARG A 120 -15.09 9.91 1.75
N VAL A 121 -14.12 10.23 0.90
CA VAL A 121 -14.39 10.65 -0.46
C VAL A 121 -14.46 9.45 -1.40
N PRO A 122 -15.40 9.43 -2.35
CA PRO A 122 -15.43 8.39 -3.37
C PRO A 122 -14.14 8.38 -4.18
N SER A 123 -13.67 7.17 -4.54
CA SER A 123 -12.50 7.03 -5.40
C SER A 123 -12.70 7.71 -6.74
N THR A 124 -11.84 8.67 -7.06
CA THR A 124 -11.86 9.43 -8.32
C THR A 124 -10.52 9.29 -9.02
N PRO A 125 -10.28 8.21 -9.76
CA PRO A 125 -8.98 7.98 -10.39
C PRO A 125 -8.67 9.06 -11.42
N ARG A 126 -7.44 9.58 -11.39
CA ARG A 126 -6.93 10.54 -12.38
C ARG A 126 -6.97 9.96 -13.80
N ASN A 127 -6.67 8.67 -13.92
CA ASN A 127 -6.63 7.94 -15.19
C ASN A 127 -7.78 6.95 -15.28
N ARG A 128 -8.98 7.46 -15.54
CA ARG A 128 -10.22 6.71 -15.52
C ARG A 128 -10.21 5.47 -16.43
N LEU A 129 -9.76 5.63 -17.68
CA LEU A 129 -9.65 4.51 -18.62
C LEU A 129 -8.69 3.43 -18.14
N LEU A 130 -7.57 3.82 -17.52
CA LEU A 130 -6.60 2.89 -16.96
C LEU A 130 -7.20 2.14 -15.76
N ALA A 131 -7.85 2.85 -14.85
CA ALA A 131 -8.55 2.26 -13.71
C ALA A 131 -9.64 1.26 -14.16
N ASP A 132 -10.41 1.60 -15.20
CA ASP A 132 -11.42 0.70 -15.79
C ASP A 132 -10.79 -0.57 -16.39
N VAL A 133 -9.64 -0.44 -17.05
CA VAL A 133 -8.91 -1.61 -17.59
C VAL A 133 -8.40 -2.50 -16.47
N LEU A 134 -7.78 -1.91 -15.45
CA LEU A 134 -7.27 -2.64 -14.28
C LEU A 134 -8.39 -3.40 -13.55
N ALA A 135 -9.56 -2.76 -13.39
CA ALA A 135 -10.74 -3.40 -12.81
C ALA A 135 -11.30 -4.54 -13.68
N LYS A 136 -11.35 -4.36 -15.00
CA LYS A 136 -11.83 -5.40 -15.93
C LYS A 136 -10.88 -6.60 -16.02
N THR A 137 -9.60 -6.40 -15.81
CA THR A 137 -8.59 -7.48 -15.81
C THR A 137 -8.48 -8.20 -14.47
N GLY A 138 -9.28 -7.80 -13.46
CA GLY A 138 -9.24 -8.40 -12.13
C GLY A 138 -8.02 -8.02 -11.30
N VAL A 139 -7.21 -7.08 -11.77
CA VAL A 139 -6.03 -6.58 -11.04
C VAL A 139 -6.43 -5.69 -9.88
N VAL A 140 -7.56 -4.98 -10.02
CA VAL A 140 -8.12 -4.07 -9.01
C VAL A 140 -9.59 -4.39 -8.81
N GLU A 141 -10.06 -4.36 -7.57
CA GLU A 141 -11.49 -4.43 -7.29
C GLU A 141 -12.18 -3.09 -7.59
N ARG A 142 -13.40 -3.15 -8.13
CA ARG A 142 -14.19 -1.95 -8.49
C ARG A 142 -14.81 -1.22 -7.31
N SER A 143 -14.70 -1.76 -6.11
CA SER A 143 -15.48 -1.30 -4.94
C SER A 143 -15.16 0.11 -4.46
N GLY A 144 -14.08 0.73 -4.96
CA GLY A 144 -13.62 2.05 -4.45
C GLY A 144 -13.07 2.01 -3.02
N GLN A 145 -12.87 0.81 -2.47
CA GLN A 145 -12.44 0.55 -1.08
C GLN A 145 -10.92 0.33 -0.95
N GLY A 146 -10.14 0.74 -1.94
CA GLY A 146 -8.70 0.49 -1.95
C GLY A 146 -7.97 1.11 -0.76
N ILE A 147 -8.29 2.36 -0.44
CA ILE A 147 -7.71 3.04 0.72
C ILE A 147 -8.18 2.36 2.03
N ASP A 148 -9.45 1.98 2.10
CA ASP A 148 -10.01 1.28 3.26
C ASP A 148 -9.26 -0.04 3.53
N LYS A 149 -8.94 -0.80 2.47
CA LYS A 149 -8.14 -2.03 2.58
C LYS A 149 -6.72 -1.75 3.10
N ILE A 150 -6.07 -0.71 2.60
CA ILE A 150 -4.73 -0.32 3.06
C ILE A 150 -4.76 -0.03 4.56
N TYR A 151 -5.70 0.81 5.02
CA TYR A 151 -5.83 1.13 6.44
C TYR A 151 -6.23 -0.08 7.28
N LYS A 152 -7.30 -0.77 6.89
CA LYS A 152 -7.85 -1.90 7.63
C LYS A 152 -6.80 -2.99 7.83
N ASN A 153 -6.19 -3.49 6.75
CA ASN A 153 -5.26 -4.61 6.84
C ASN A 153 -3.97 -4.24 7.58
N THR A 154 -3.50 -2.99 7.45
CA THR A 154 -2.34 -2.52 8.21
C THR A 154 -2.63 -2.49 9.72
N LEU A 155 -3.79 -1.98 10.11
CA LEU A 155 -4.19 -1.89 11.52
C LEU A 155 -4.53 -3.24 12.14
N LEU A 156 -5.16 -4.15 11.38
CA LEU A 156 -5.43 -5.54 11.82
C LEU A 156 -4.16 -6.29 12.20
N GLU A 157 -3.04 -5.96 11.58
CA GLU A 157 -1.73 -6.51 11.90
C GLU A 157 -1.04 -5.80 13.11
N GLY A 158 -1.71 -4.88 13.79
CA GLY A 158 -1.18 -4.14 14.95
C GLY A 158 -0.06 -3.17 14.61
N LYS A 159 0.04 -2.76 13.34
CA LYS A 159 1.01 -1.78 12.83
C LYS A 159 0.48 -0.35 12.97
N ASP A 160 1.34 0.65 12.69
CA ASP A 160 0.94 2.04 12.59
C ASP A 160 -0.01 2.26 11.40
N GLU A 161 -0.83 3.30 11.47
CA GLU A 161 -1.64 3.74 10.34
C GLU A 161 -0.78 4.08 9.13
N PRO A 162 -1.28 3.85 7.90
CA PRO A 162 -0.64 4.33 6.69
C PRO A 162 -0.44 5.85 6.75
N ASP A 163 0.81 6.31 6.55
CA ASP A 163 1.14 7.72 6.70
C ASP A 163 1.31 8.39 5.33
N TYR A 164 0.46 9.40 5.07
CA TYR A 164 0.49 10.24 3.88
C TYR A 164 0.98 11.67 4.17
N SER A 165 1.45 11.97 5.38
CA SER A 165 1.80 13.34 5.83
C SER A 165 2.94 13.98 5.03
N HIS A 166 3.73 13.18 4.33
CA HIS A 166 4.83 13.63 3.47
C HIS A 166 4.38 14.00 2.04
N SER A 167 3.08 13.90 1.76
CA SER A 167 2.52 14.28 0.46
C SER A 167 2.45 15.80 0.30
N ASP A 168 2.56 16.25 -0.95
CA ASP A 168 2.46 17.65 -1.33
C ASP A 168 1.61 17.80 -2.62
N PRO A 169 1.33 19.02 -3.13
CA PRO A 169 0.56 19.21 -4.35
C PRO A 169 1.17 18.58 -5.61
N PHE A 170 2.42 18.14 -5.56
CA PHE A 170 3.15 17.61 -6.70
C PHE A 170 3.35 16.10 -6.63
N ARG A 171 3.23 15.49 -5.45
CA ARG A 171 3.41 14.05 -5.24
C ARG A 171 2.57 13.55 -4.07
N VAL A 172 2.17 12.29 -4.16
CA VAL A 172 1.63 11.52 -3.04
C VAL A 172 2.73 10.59 -2.56
N GLU A 173 2.96 10.57 -1.26
CA GLU A 173 3.96 9.73 -0.60
C GLU A 173 3.29 8.92 0.50
N LEU A 174 3.25 7.59 0.32
CA LEU A 174 2.71 6.65 1.30
C LEU A 174 3.84 5.96 2.03
N HIS A 175 3.85 6.06 3.34
CA HIS A 175 4.75 5.33 4.23
C HIS A 175 4.00 4.21 4.94
N LEU A 176 4.56 2.99 4.88
CA LEU A 176 4.04 1.81 5.53
C LEU A 176 5.10 1.26 6.48
N SER A 177 4.74 1.08 7.75
CA SER A 177 5.59 0.48 8.78
C SER A 177 5.45 -1.04 8.77
N ALA A 178 6.57 -1.77 8.94
CA ALA A 178 6.56 -3.19 9.21
C ALA A 178 6.55 -3.51 10.72
N VAL A 179 6.73 -2.48 11.56
CA VAL A 179 6.83 -2.65 13.00
C VAL A 179 5.45 -2.87 13.61
N ILE A 180 5.28 -4.01 14.27
CA ILE A 180 4.07 -4.28 15.06
C ILE A 180 4.21 -3.53 16.39
N LYS A 181 3.34 -2.57 16.64
CA LYS A 181 3.34 -1.76 17.87
C LYS A 181 2.74 -2.50 19.06
N ASP A 182 1.75 -3.33 18.80
CA ASP A 182 1.02 -4.05 19.83
C ASP A 182 0.58 -5.42 19.34
N LYS A 183 1.35 -6.44 19.75
CA LYS A 183 1.05 -7.84 19.40
C LYS A 183 -0.25 -8.32 20.06
N ALA A 184 -0.53 -7.92 21.28
CA ALA A 184 -1.74 -8.32 21.97
C ALA A 184 -3.00 -7.78 21.27
N PHE A 185 -2.91 -6.55 20.76
CA PHE A 185 -3.99 -5.97 19.96
C PHE A 185 -4.20 -6.69 18.63
N ALA A 186 -3.12 -7.06 17.93
CA ALA A 186 -3.22 -7.85 16.70
C ALA A 186 -3.86 -9.22 16.97
N VAL A 187 -3.49 -9.89 18.07
CA VAL A 187 -4.10 -11.16 18.50
C VAL A 187 -5.59 -10.98 18.83
N PHE A 188 -5.93 -9.93 19.54
CA PHE A 188 -7.32 -9.60 19.86
C PHE A 188 -8.14 -9.43 18.58
N LEU A 189 -7.69 -8.60 17.65
CA LEU A 189 -8.40 -8.37 16.38
C LEU A 189 -8.52 -9.65 15.55
N GLU A 190 -7.47 -10.47 15.48
CA GLU A 190 -7.51 -11.76 14.80
C GLU A 190 -8.53 -12.71 15.45
N SER A 191 -8.54 -12.78 16.78
CA SER A 191 -9.48 -13.64 17.51
C SER A 191 -10.95 -13.25 17.29
N GLU A 192 -11.24 -11.94 17.28
CA GLU A 192 -12.59 -11.42 17.08
C GLU A 192 -13.14 -11.65 15.66
N GLN A 193 -12.27 -11.82 14.67
CA GLN A 193 -12.69 -11.90 13.27
C GLN A 193 -12.54 -13.29 12.65
N ARG A 194 -11.83 -14.21 13.30
CA ARG A 194 -11.45 -15.52 12.73
C ARG A 194 -12.63 -16.33 12.23
N ASP A 195 -13.72 -16.37 13.01
CA ASP A 195 -14.87 -17.22 12.75
C ASP A 195 -16.07 -16.45 12.16
N LEU A 196 -15.86 -15.15 11.83
CA LEU A 196 -16.90 -14.32 11.26
C LEU A 196 -16.95 -14.44 9.73
N ALA A 197 -18.16 -14.41 9.17
CA ALA A 197 -18.36 -14.21 7.73
C ALA A 197 -17.86 -12.81 7.33
N ASP A 198 -17.50 -12.62 6.07
CA ASP A 198 -16.91 -11.35 5.58
C ASP A 198 -17.80 -10.13 5.86
N GLU A 199 -19.13 -10.31 5.81
CA GLU A 199 -20.14 -9.29 6.10
C GLU A 199 -20.22 -8.87 7.57
N ASP A 200 -19.80 -9.76 8.48
CA ASP A 200 -19.80 -9.53 9.93
C ASP A 200 -18.44 -9.03 10.46
N ARG A 201 -17.43 -8.98 9.62
CA ARG A 201 -16.09 -8.51 10.00
C ARG A 201 -16.09 -7.01 10.22
N LEU A 202 -15.21 -6.57 11.13
CA LEU A 202 -15.00 -5.15 11.43
C LEU A 202 -14.77 -4.32 10.16
N SER A 203 -15.47 -3.22 10.06
CA SER A 203 -15.24 -2.19 9.04
C SER A 203 -13.93 -1.44 9.31
N VAL A 204 -13.42 -0.70 8.34
CA VAL A 204 -12.22 0.15 8.51
C VAL A 204 -12.41 1.16 9.65
N PHE A 205 -13.59 1.76 9.77
CA PHE A 205 -13.86 2.77 10.81
C PHE A 205 -13.92 2.18 12.21
N GLU A 206 -14.42 0.95 12.36
CA GLU A 206 -14.41 0.23 13.63
C GLU A 206 -12.98 -0.13 14.05
N VAL A 207 -12.15 -0.61 13.12
CA VAL A 207 -10.74 -0.90 13.40
C VAL A 207 -9.97 0.37 13.79
N ILE A 208 -10.17 1.49 13.08
CA ILE A 208 -9.58 2.79 13.43
C ILE A 208 -10.06 3.24 14.82
N GLY A 209 -11.35 3.12 15.10
CA GLY A 209 -11.92 3.48 16.41
C GLY A 209 -11.30 2.66 17.56
N LEU A 210 -11.16 1.35 17.39
CA LEU A 210 -10.50 0.46 18.35
C LEU A 210 -9.03 0.82 18.54
N ASN A 211 -8.32 1.11 17.45
CA ASN A 211 -6.93 1.55 17.50
C ASN A 211 -6.79 2.88 18.27
N HIS A 212 -7.67 3.83 18.02
CA HIS A 212 -7.68 5.12 18.71
C HIS A 212 -7.95 4.97 20.23
N ILE A 213 -8.92 4.14 20.61
CA ILE A 213 -9.19 3.84 22.04
C ILE A 213 -7.97 3.22 22.70
N ARG A 214 -7.28 2.30 22.01
CA ARG A 214 -6.06 1.69 22.50
C ARG A 214 -4.93 2.71 22.75
N MET A 215 -4.72 3.61 21.80
CA MET A 215 -3.65 4.62 21.87
C MET A 215 -3.83 5.66 22.98
N ASN A 216 -5.06 5.86 23.46
CA ASN A 216 -5.40 6.86 24.47
C ASN A 216 -5.60 6.26 25.89
N LYS A 217 -5.17 5.03 26.10
CA LYS A 217 -5.09 4.39 27.44
C LYS A 217 -3.68 4.50 27.99
#